data_cf504d14b4e5876110ef5a9b633a7e02
#
_entry.id   cf504d14b4e5876110ef5a9b633a7e02
#
_cell.length_a   1.000
_cell.length_b   1.000
_cell.length_c   1.000
_cell.angle_alpha   90.00
_cell.angle_beta   90.00
_cell.angle_gamma   90.00
#
_symmetry.space_group_name_H-M   'P 1'
#
loop_
_entity.id
_entity.type
_entity.pdbx_description
1 polymer ?
#
loop_
_entity_poly.entity_id
_entity_poly.type
_entity_poly.pdbx_seq_one_letter_code
_entity_poly.pdbx_strand_id
1 'polypeptide(L)'
;MPPDERKLPIPPPETKMPKKKPRKKRRLVGFGIIAFVLLIFAGTAEFTSHSRFCSVCHYMKPFYKSWEESAHSGIECSTCHYPPGVRSFVRVKLEGLNQVLRYWTKLYVKSKPWAEIPDESCLRSGCHEKRLLEGRVQFKKVVFDHKIHLKDLRRGKQLRCTSCHSQIVQG
;
A
#
# COMPACT_ATOMS: atom_id res chain seq x y z
N MET A 1 48.58 -56.80 -60.96
CA MET A 1 47.40 -56.05 -60.46
C MET A 1 47.68 -55.68 -59.02
N PRO A 2 47.82 -54.38 -58.67
CA PRO A 2 47.96 -53.96 -57.28
C PRO A 2 46.62 -53.94 -56.56
N PRO A 3 46.52 -54.20 -55.22
CA PRO A 3 45.29 -54.28 -54.48
C PRO A 3 44.65 -52.92 -54.31
N ASP A 4 43.34 -52.89 -54.47
CA ASP A 4 42.42 -51.76 -54.31
C ASP A 4 42.49 -51.12 -52.88
N GLU A 5 43.01 -49.88 -52.82
CA GLU A 5 43.00 -49.06 -51.61
C GLU A 5 41.56 -48.62 -51.33
N ARG A 6 40.83 -49.34 -50.46
CA ARG A 6 39.54 -48.94 -49.95
C ARG A 6 39.70 -47.70 -49.14
N LYS A 7 39.28 -46.53 -49.67
CA LYS A 7 39.12 -45.26 -48.93
C LYS A 7 38.20 -45.45 -47.72
N LEU A 8 38.77 -45.39 -46.54
CA LEU A 8 37.99 -45.32 -45.28
C LEU A 8 37.07 -44.08 -45.29
N PRO A 9 35.80 -44.24 -44.90
CA PRO A 9 34.87 -43.09 -44.84
C PRO A 9 35.38 -42.04 -43.82
N ILE A 10 35.37 -40.80 -44.25
CA ILE A 10 35.71 -39.60 -43.38
C ILE A 10 34.72 -39.54 -42.21
N PRO A 11 35.17 -39.52 -40.95
CA PRO A 11 34.27 -39.39 -39.83
C PRO A 11 33.53 -38.04 -39.90
N PRO A 12 32.24 -38.02 -39.53
CA PRO A 12 31.44 -36.80 -39.54
C PRO A 12 32.06 -35.74 -38.59
N PRO A 13 31.93 -34.44 -38.90
CA PRO A 13 32.49 -33.38 -38.08
C PRO A 13 31.89 -33.41 -36.65
N GLU A 14 32.77 -33.41 -35.67
CA GLU A 14 32.39 -33.34 -34.25
C GLU A 14 31.53 -32.08 -33.99
N THR A 15 30.24 -32.25 -33.83
CA THR A 15 29.36 -31.19 -33.37
C THR A 15 29.66 -30.87 -31.92
N LYS A 16 30.37 -29.76 -31.68
CA LYS A 16 30.63 -29.25 -30.35
C LYS A 16 29.30 -28.97 -29.62
N MET A 17 28.87 -29.86 -28.74
CA MET A 17 27.70 -29.67 -27.91
C MET A 17 27.83 -28.39 -27.06
N PRO A 18 26.80 -27.53 -26.99
CA PRO A 18 26.84 -26.32 -26.23
C PRO A 18 27.09 -26.65 -24.74
N LYS A 19 28.17 -26.09 -24.17
CA LYS A 19 28.50 -26.28 -22.75
C LYS A 19 27.36 -25.73 -21.88
N LYS A 20 26.59 -26.62 -21.25
CA LYS A 20 25.54 -26.24 -20.29
C LYS A 20 26.15 -25.42 -19.14
N LYS A 21 25.78 -24.15 -19.05
CA LYS A 21 26.22 -23.27 -17.94
C LYS A 21 25.94 -23.93 -16.58
N PRO A 22 26.86 -23.89 -15.61
CA PRO A 22 26.72 -24.60 -14.33
C PRO A 22 25.45 -24.18 -13.59
N ARG A 23 24.61 -25.11 -13.20
CA ARG A 23 23.31 -24.91 -12.53
C ARG A 23 23.37 -23.95 -11.33
N LYS A 24 24.50 -23.90 -10.61
CA LYS A 24 24.73 -22.97 -9.48
C LYS A 24 24.70 -21.50 -9.91
N LYS A 25 25.38 -21.13 -10.99
CA LYS A 25 25.39 -19.74 -11.49
C LYS A 25 23.98 -19.28 -11.92
N ARG A 26 23.20 -20.15 -12.54
CA ARG A 26 21.80 -19.82 -12.92
C ARG A 26 20.91 -19.61 -11.71
N ARG A 27 21.07 -20.40 -10.64
CA ARG A 27 20.32 -20.21 -9.38
C ARG A 27 20.71 -18.89 -8.71
N LEU A 28 22.02 -18.57 -8.62
CA LEU A 28 22.48 -17.33 -8.03
C LEU A 28 21.94 -16.09 -8.76
N VAL A 29 21.97 -16.11 -10.09
CA VAL A 29 21.39 -15.06 -10.92
C VAL A 29 19.87 -14.96 -10.69
N GLY A 30 19.17 -16.09 -10.61
CA GLY A 30 17.74 -16.12 -10.29
C GLY A 30 17.42 -15.50 -8.94
N PHE A 31 18.17 -15.86 -7.91
CA PHE A 31 18.02 -15.24 -6.57
C PHE A 31 18.33 -13.73 -6.59
N GLY A 32 19.36 -13.31 -7.32
CA GLY A 32 19.71 -11.90 -7.46
C GLY A 32 18.58 -11.10 -8.14
N ILE A 33 17.97 -11.64 -9.18
CA ILE A 33 16.83 -11.01 -9.87
C ILE A 33 15.62 -10.90 -8.91
N ILE A 34 15.30 -11.98 -8.20
CA ILE A 34 14.17 -11.99 -7.26
C ILE A 34 14.41 -10.95 -6.14
N ALA A 35 15.61 -10.94 -5.54
CA ALA A 35 15.97 -9.98 -4.51
C ALA A 35 15.87 -8.53 -5.03
N PHE A 36 16.34 -8.26 -6.23
CA PHE A 36 16.26 -6.95 -6.87
C PHE A 36 14.82 -6.51 -7.11
N VAL A 37 13.96 -7.41 -7.61
CA VAL A 37 12.52 -7.14 -7.80
C VAL A 37 11.83 -6.84 -6.46
N LEU A 38 12.15 -7.62 -5.42
CA LEU A 38 11.59 -7.39 -4.09
C LEU A 38 12.03 -6.04 -3.49
N LEU A 39 13.28 -5.63 -3.71
CA LEU A 39 13.78 -4.31 -3.27
C LEU A 39 13.09 -3.17 -4.01
N ILE A 40 12.90 -3.28 -5.32
CA ILE A 40 12.14 -2.29 -6.09
C ILE A 40 10.71 -2.21 -5.59
N PHE A 41 10.07 -3.36 -5.37
CA PHE A 41 8.70 -3.41 -4.87
C PHE A 41 8.58 -2.77 -3.48
N ALA A 42 9.49 -3.09 -2.56
CA ALA A 42 9.50 -2.50 -1.22
C ALA A 42 9.75 -0.99 -1.27
N GLY A 43 10.73 -0.53 -2.04
CA GLY A 43 11.02 0.89 -2.22
C GLY A 43 9.85 1.67 -2.85
N THR A 44 9.18 1.09 -3.84
CA THR A 44 7.99 1.69 -4.45
C THR A 44 6.82 1.74 -3.46
N ALA A 45 6.62 0.67 -2.67
CA ALA A 45 5.58 0.64 -1.65
C ALA A 45 5.80 1.68 -0.57
N GLU A 46 7.03 1.87 -0.12
CA GLU A 46 7.43 2.92 0.84
C GLU A 46 7.21 4.31 0.25
N PHE A 47 7.79 4.60 -0.92
CA PHE A 47 7.65 5.88 -1.61
C PHE A 47 6.20 6.30 -1.80
N THR A 48 5.35 5.37 -2.23
CA THR A 48 3.91 5.63 -2.44
C THR A 48 3.09 5.70 -1.14
N SER A 49 3.70 5.49 0.02
CA SER A 49 3.07 5.65 1.34
C SER A 49 3.28 7.03 1.95
N HIS A 50 4.25 7.79 1.45
CA HIS A 50 4.53 9.14 1.91
C HIS A 50 3.43 10.13 1.52
N SER A 51 3.10 11.04 2.43
CA SER A 51 2.08 12.08 2.23
C SER A 51 2.38 12.96 1.02
N ARG A 52 3.64 13.24 0.72
CA ARG A 52 4.06 14.00 -0.48
C ARG A 52 3.65 13.32 -1.77
N PHE A 53 3.66 11.98 -1.82
CA PHE A 53 3.19 11.26 -3.00
C PHE A 53 1.69 11.51 -3.26
N CYS A 54 0.88 11.60 -2.21
CA CYS A 54 -0.55 11.88 -2.34
C CYS A 54 -0.81 13.26 -3.00
N SER A 55 0.03 14.26 -2.75
CA SER A 55 -0.11 15.60 -3.31
C SER A 55 0.20 15.69 -4.81
N VAL A 56 0.79 14.65 -5.43
CA VAL A 56 1.06 14.61 -6.88
C VAL A 56 -0.25 14.63 -7.68
N CYS A 57 -1.32 14.00 -7.17
CA CYS A 57 -2.62 14.05 -7.80
C CYS A 57 -3.33 15.38 -7.50
N HIS A 58 -3.75 16.08 -8.55
CA HIS A 58 -4.45 17.37 -8.39
C HIS A 58 -5.71 17.26 -7.53
N TYR A 59 -6.36 16.11 -7.55
CA TYR A 59 -7.55 15.81 -6.75
C TYR A 59 -7.26 15.76 -5.25
N MET A 60 -6.04 15.38 -4.87
CA MET A 60 -5.62 15.28 -3.47
C MET A 60 -5.02 16.57 -2.93
N LYS A 61 -4.70 17.55 -3.77
CA LYS A 61 -4.08 18.80 -3.33
C LYS A 61 -4.88 19.56 -2.26
N PRO A 62 -6.22 19.71 -2.35
CA PRO A 62 -6.99 20.39 -1.31
C PRO A 62 -6.90 19.67 0.02
N PHE A 63 -6.97 18.33 0.01
CA PHE A 63 -6.86 17.51 1.23
C PHE A 63 -5.45 17.56 1.83
N TYR A 64 -4.42 17.56 0.98
CA TYR A 64 -3.04 17.69 1.41
C TYR A 64 -2.80 19.03 2.10
N LYS A 65 -3.27 20.14 1.51
CA LYS A 65 -3.15 21.47 2.08
C LYS A 65 -3.90 21.57 3.43
N SER A 66 -5.12 21.06 3.49
CA SER A 66 -5.90 21.03 4.73
C SER A 66 -5.22 20.20 5.82
N TRP A 67 -4.62 19.05 5.47
CA TRP A 67 -3.83 18.25 6.39
C TRP A 67 -2.57 18.99 6.88
N GLU A 68 -1.86 19.68 6.00
CA GLU A 68 -0.65 20.44 6.33
C GLU A 68 -0.92 21.55 7.36
N GLU A 69 -2.11 22.13 7.34
CA GLU A 69 -2.58 23.17 8.27
C GLU A 69 -3.21 22.60 9.55
N SER A 70 -3.39 21.26 9.63
CA SER A 70 -4.07 20.63 10.76
C SER A 70 -3.13 20.23 11.90
N ALA A 71 -3.70 19.89 13.07
CA ALA A 71 -2.97 19.33 14.20
C ALA A 71 -2.31 17.97 13.89
N HIS A 72 -2.65 17.32 12.77
CA HIS A 72 -2.11 16.04 12.32
C HIS A 72 -1.06 16.19 11.21
N SER A 73 -0.56 17.39 10.93
CA SER A 73 0.41 17.67 9.86
C SER A 73 1.73 16.87 9.95
N GLY A 74 2.10 16.42 11.16
CA GLY A 74 3.26 15.55 11.36
C GLY A 74 2.99 14.05 11.17
N ILE A 75 1.75 13.65 10.85
CA ILE A 75 1.34 12.25 10.75
C ILE A 75 1.08 11.92 9.28
N GLU A 76 1.76 10.88 8.76
CA GLU A 76 1.60 10.45 7.38
C GLU A 76 0.15 10.07 7.05
N CYS A 77 -0.33 10.44 5.87
CA CYS A 77 -1.68 10.11 5.39
C CYS A 77 -1.96 8.61 5.48
N SER A 78 -0.96 7.80 5.16
CA SER A 78 -1.02 6.34 5.26
C SER A 78 -1.31 5.82 6.67
N THR A 79 -0.93 6.57 7.71
CA THR A 79 -1.18 6.17 9.10
C THR A 79 -2.68 6.11 9.42
N CYS A 80 -3.47 7.02 8.89
CA CYS A 80 -4.93 7.03 9.06
C CYS A 80 -5.63 6.15 8.02
N HIS A 81 -5.19 6.21 6.76
CA HIS A 81 -5.85 5.52 5.67
C HIS A 81 -5.53 4.01 5.58
N TYR A 82 -4.44 3.55 6.22
CA TYR A 82 -4.07 2.15 6.26
C TYR A 82 -4.35 1.59 7.66
N PRO A 83 -5.40 0.77 7.81
CA PRO A 83 -5.61 0.04 9.06
C PRO A 83 -4.38 -0.76 9.45
N PRO A 84 -4.12 -0.98 10.74
CA PRO A 84 -2.99 -1.81 11.18
C PRO A 84 -3.04 -3.22 10.58
N GLY A 85 -1.89 -3.74 10.17
CA GLY A 85 -1.73 -5.11 9.70
C GLY A 85 -1.37 -5.23 8.21
N VAL A 86 -0.62 -6.30 7.90
CA VAL A 86 -0.09 -6.55 6.54
C VAL A 86 -1.21 -6.73 5.51
N ARG A 87 -2.28 -7.44 5.87
CA ARG A 87 -3.44 -7.65 4.97
C ARG A 87 -4.09 -6.34 4.57
N SER A 88 -4.26 -5.43 5.51
CA SER A 88 -4.82 -4.10 5.29
C SER A 88 -3.91 -3.27 4.39
N PHE A 89 -2.60 -3.33 4.62
CA PHE A 89 -1.62 -2.65 3.78
C PHE A 89 -1.72 -3.09 2.31
N VAL A 90 -1.71 -4.39 2.05
CA VAL A 90 -1.84 -4.93 0.68
C VAL A 90 -3.16 -4.51 0.04
N ARG A 91 -4.27 -4.63 0.78
CA ARG A 91 -5.59 -4.22 0.29
C ARG A 91 -5.62 -2.76 -0.13
N VAL A 92 -5.14 -1.85 0.72
CA VAL A 92 -5.17 -0.41 0.44
C VAL A 92 -4.25 -0.05 -0.74
N LYS A 93 -3.10 -0.73 -0.90
CA LYS A 93 -2.24 -0.56 -2.08
C LYS A 93 -2.95 -0.97 -3.37
N LEU A 94 -3.70 -2.07 -3.37
CA LEU A 94 -4.50 -2.51 -4.52
C LEU A 94 -5.65 -1.54 -4.81
N GLU A 95 -6.32 -1.02 -3.79
CA GLU A 95 -7.36 -0.01 -3.93
C GLU A 95 -6.78 1.30 -4.51
N GLY A 96 -5.60 1.72 -4.06
CA GLY A 96 -4.88 2.87 -4.63
C GLY A 96 -4.53 2.68 -6.11
N LEU A 97 -4.04 1.50 -6.49
CA LEU A 97 -3.78 1.17 -7.89
C LEU A 97 -5.06 1.22 -8.73
N ASN A 98 -6.16 0.70 -8.21
CA ASN A 98 -7.46 0.79 -8.87
C ASN A 98 -7.91 2.24 -9.07
N GLN A 99 -7.66 3.14 -8.10
CA GLN A 99 -7.96 4.57 -8.25
C GLN A 99 -7.13 5.21 -9.37
N VAL A 100 -5.85 4.89 -9.49
CA VAL A 100 -4.99 5.36 -10.59
C VAL A 100 -5.51 4.88 -11.94
N LEU A 101 -5.88 3.61 -12.06
CA LEU A 101 -6.46 3.05 -13.29
C LEU A 101 -7.78 3.75 -13.65
N ARG A 102 -8.65 3.98 -12.68
CA ARG A 102 -9.91 4.72 -12.89
C ARG A 102 -9.67 6.16 -13.32
N TYR A 103 -8.63 6.79 -12.81
CA TYR A 103 -8.22 8.13 -13.24
C TYR A 103 -7.80 8.14 -14.71
N TRP A 104 -6.93 7.24 -15.13
CA TRP A 104 -6.48 7.14 -16.51
C TRP A 104 -7.60 6.79 -17.50
N THR A 105 -8.51 5.92 -17.09
CA THR A 105 -9.67 5.54 -17.91
C THR A 105 -10.82 6.54 -17.82
N LYS A 106 -10.66 7.67 -17.11
CA LYS A 106 -11.70 8.69 -16.88
C LYS A 106 -12.97 8.16 -16.18
N LEU A 107 -12.92 6.99 -15.60
CA LEU A 107 -14.06 6.41 -14.85
C LEU A 107 -14.34 7.15 -13.54
N TYR A 108 -13.39 7.97 -13.05
CA TYR A 108 -13.57 8.81 -11.86
C TYR A 108 -14.68 9.87 -12.02
N VAL A 109 -15.00 10.26 -13.26
CA VAL A 109 -16.06 11.24 -13.53
C VAL A 109 -17.45 10.73 -13.08
N LYS A 110 -17.64 9.40 -13.08
CA LYS A 110 -18.90 8.76 -12.68
C LYS A 110 -19.07 8.57 -11.16
N SER A 111 -17.97 8.58 -10.41
CA SER A 111 -18.03 8.40 -8.95
C SER A 111 -16.85 9.11 -8.30
N LYS A 112 -17.13 10.01 -7.35
CA LYS A 112 -16.09 10.68 -6.57
C LYS A 112 -15.25 9.64 -5.82
N PRO A 113 -13.91 9.85 -5.70
CA PRO A 113 -13.09 9.06 -4.83
C PRO A 113 -13.65 9.14 -3.40
N TRP A 114 -13.78 8.00 -2.76
CA TRP A 114 -14.27 7.92 -1.41
C TRP A 114 -13.26 7.14 -0.57
N ALA A 115 -12.94 7.65 0.60
CA ALA A 115 -12.06 6.99 1.53
C ALA A 115 -12.72 6.92 2.90
N GLU A 116 -12.66 5.76 3.52
CA GLU A 116 -13.13 5.54 4.87
C GLU A 116 -11.92 5.35 5.78
N ILE A 117 -11.92 6.06 6.91
CA ILE A 117 -10.90 5.90 7.94
C ILE A 117 -11.50 5.05 9.04
N PRO A 118 -10.98 3.84 9.27
CA PRO A 118 -11.47 2.97 10.34
C PRO A 118 -11.00 3.46 11.71
N ASP A 119 -11.80 3.19 12.73
CA ASP A 119 -11.52 3.62 14.11
C ASP A 119 -10.22 3.04 14.67
N GLU A 120 -9.80 1.85 14.20
CA GLU A 120 -8.53 1.23 14.56
C GLU A 120 -7.32 2.10 14.19
N SER A 121 -7.45 2.92 13.16
CA SER A 121 -6.40 3.88 12.77
C SER A 121 -6.25 5.00 13.80
N CYS A 122 -7.35 5.46 14.38
CA CYS A 122 -7.34 6.47 15.44
C CYS A 122 -6.83 5.91 16.77
N LEU A 123 -7.20 4.65 17.07
CA LEU A 123 -6.89 3.95 18.32
C LEU A 123 -5.57 3.17 18.27
N ARG A 124 -4.74 3.45 17.31
CA ARG A 124 -3.41 2.86 17.15
C ARG A 124 -2.51 3.26 18.33
N SER A 125 -1.57 2.38 18.69
CA SER A 125 -0.56 2.67 19.71
C SER A 125 0.20 3.96 19.39
N GLY A 126 0.33 4.84 20.37
CA GLY A 126 0.98 6.15 20.21
C GLY A 126 0.08 7.27 19.67
N CYS A 127 -1.20 6.96 19.34
CA CYS A 127 -2.19 7.94 18.90
C CYS A 127 -3.23 8.17 20.01
N HIS A 128 -4.54 8.01 19.70
CA HIS A 128 -5.60 8.16 20.69
C HIS A 128 -5.76 6.85 21.48
N GLU A 129 -5.52 6.90 22.77
CA GLU A 129 -5.63 5.74 23.64
C GLU A 129 -7.08 5.36 23.90
N LYS A 130 -7.37 4.06 24.01
CA LYS A 130 -8.71 3.55 24.35
C LYS A 130 -9.25 4.10 25.66
N ARG A 131 -8.38 4.47 26.62
CA ARG A 131 -8.79 5.10 27.88
C ARG A 131 -9.55 6.41 27.69
N LEU A 132 -9.30 7.15 26.60
CA LEU A 132 -10.03 8.39 26.27
C LEU A 132 -11.48 8.11 25.89
N LEU A 133 -11.81 6.84 25.60
CA LEU A 133 -13.16 6.39 25.31
C LEU A 133 -13.90 5.95 26.58
N GLU A 134 -13.22 5.90 27.73
CA GLU A 134 -13.77 5.50 29.01
C GLU A 134 -13.92 6.73 29.91
N GLY A 135 -15.15 6.90 30.42
CA GLY A 135 -15.48 8.00 31.31
C GLY A 135 -15.86 9.30 30.61
N ARG A 136 -16.14 10.30 31.44
CA ARG A 136 -16.58 11.61 30.97
C ARG A 136 -15.38 12.49 30.67
N VAL A 137 -15.38 13.09 29.51
CA VAL A 137 -14.41 14.11 29.11
C VAL A 137 -15.10 15.48 29.11
N GLN A 138 -14.39 16.50 29.53
CA GLN A 138 -14.88 17.88 29.52
C GLN A 138 -14.07 18.69 28.52
N PHE A 139 -14.75 19.30 27.59
CA PHE A 139 -14.17 20.27 26.68
C PHE A 139 -14.96 21.58 26.74
N LYS A 140 -14.33 22.62 27.22
CA LYS A 140 -14.99 23.91 27.54
C LYS A 140 -16.20 23.69 28.44
N LYS A 141 -17.43 24.01 27.98
CA LYS A 141 -18.68 23.83 28.71
C LYS A 141 -19.41 22.53 28.42
N VAL A 142 -18.85 21.66 27.56
CA VAL A 142 -19.48 20.41 27.16
C VAL A 142 -18.85 19.24 27.92
N VAL A 143 -19.68 18.48 28.60
CA VAL A 143 -19.33 17.21 29.23
C VAL A 143 -19.84 16.09 28.31
N PHE A 144 -18.96 15.21 27.89
CA PHE A 144 -19.26 14.17 26.93
C PHE A 144 -18.73 12.81 27.37
N ASP A 145 -19.47 11.74 27.09
CA ASP A 145 -19.07 10.36 27.34
C ASP A 145 -19.08 9.58 26.02
N HIS A 146 -17.90 9.19 25.56
CA HIS A 146 -17.74 8.43 24.31
C HIS A 146 -18.38 7.04 24.39
N LYS A 147 -18.32 6.39 25.56
CA LYS A 147 -18.76 5.01 25.76
C LYS A 147 -20.22 4.81 25.35
N ILE A 148 -21.09 5.73 25.76
CA ILE A 148 -22.53 5.65 25.46
C ILE A 148 -22.81 5.82 23.95
N HIS A 149 -21.95 6.55 23.24
CA HIS A 149 -22.13 6.85 21.82
C HIS A 149 -21.50 5.80 20.91
N LEU A 150 -20.45 5.12 21.37
CA LEU A 150 -19.70 4.15 20.56
C LEU A 150 -20.18 2.69 20.79
N LYS A 151 -20.77 2.39 21.96
CA LYS A 151 -21.27 1.03 22.25
C LYS A 151 -22.66 0.77 21.70
N ASP A 152 -23.53 1.78 21.80
CA ASP A 152 -24.95 1.59 21.48
C ASP A 152 -25.23 1.98 20.04
N LEU A 153 -26.06 1.17 19.36
CA LEU A 153 -26.56 1.51 18.04
C LEU A 153 -27.44 2.76 18.11
N ARG A 154 -27.11 3.77 17.34
CA ARG A 154 -27.94 4.97 17.19
C ARG A 154 -28.75 4.87 15.91
N ARG A 155 -30.07 4.76 16.04
CA ARG A 155 -30.99 4.54 14.91
C ARG A 155 -30.57 3.37 14.03
N GLY A 156 -30.13 2.26 14.64
CA GLY A 156 -29.69 1.06 13.95
C GLY A 156 -28.29 1.15 13.30
N LYS A 157 -27.53 2.23 13.55
CA LYS A 157 -26.19 2.43 13.02
C LYS A 157 -25.15 2.54 14.13
N GLN A 158 -24.01 1.92 13.94
CA GLN A 158 -22.84 2.09 14.78
C GLN A 158 -22.17 3.43 14.45
N LEU A 159 -22.00 4.30 15.46
CA LEU A 159 -21.23 5.53 15.30
C LEU A 159 -19.73 5.20 15.29
N ARG A 160 -18.98 5.97 14.53
CA ARG A 160 -17.53 5.91 14.40
C ARG A 160 -16.90 7.21 14.90
N CYS A 161 -15.59 7.18 15.11
CA CYS A 161 -14.83 8.40 15.45
C CYS A 161 -15.12 9.52 14.45
N THR A 162 -15.10 9.19 13.15
CA THR A 162 -15.36 10.13 12.06
C THR A 162 -16.82 10.59 11.95
N SER A 163 -17.77 9.97 12.65
CA SER A 163 -19.17 10.42 12.68
C SER A 163 -19.32 11.77 13.39
N CYS A 164 -18.45 12.07 14.35
CA CYS A 164 -18.44 13.31 15.11
C CYS A 164 -17.18 14.15 14.79
N HIS A 165 -16.03 13.49 14.58
CA HIS A 165 -14.77 14.11 14.24
C HIS A 165 -14.56 14.09 12.71
N SER A 166 -15.49 14.68 11.96
CA SER A 166 -15.44 14.70 10.48
C SER A 166 -14.39 15.66 9.92
N GLN A 167 -13.94 16.64 10.71
CA GLN A 167 -12.99 17.69 10.29
C GLN A 167 -11.61 17.52 10.94
N ILE A 168 -11.13 16.28 11.04
CA ILE A 168 -9.86 15.96 11.72
C ILE A 168 -8.66 16.62 11.05
N VAL A 169 -8.73 16.83 9.75
CA VAL A 169 -7.67 17.43 8.93
C VAL A 169 -8.08 18.74 8.27
N GLN A 170 -9.16 19.34 8.73
CA GLN A 170 -9.59 20.67 8.31
C GLN A 170 -9.17 21.66 9.38
N GLY A 171 -8.34 22.63 9.00
CA GLY A 171 -7.96 23.75 9.85
C GLY A 171 -9.11 24.76 10.02
#